data_e2e6e777a7e8021dd63a910666e1ef4e
#
_entry.id   e2e6e777a7e8021dd63a910666e1ef4e
#
_cell.length_a   1.000
_cell.length_b   1.000
_cell.length_c   1.000
_cell.angle_alpha   90.00
_cell.angle_beta   90.00
_cell.angle_gamma   90.00
#
_symmetry.space_group_name_H-M   'P 1'
#
loop_
_entity.id
_entity.type
_entity.pdbx_description
1 polymer ?
#
loop_
_entity_poly.entity_id
_entity_poly.type
_entity_poly.pdbx_seq_one_letter_code
_entity_poly.pdbx_strand_id
1 'polypeptide(L)'
;MLKYIDYILKKFEGCFKRKETFIWFVTIVFGLIVRSDLRGITSIVGVLRIKADSYFSVLHFFRSKAFDLKALKNQWIKIVMENFNLKTINERIFLIGDHTKVSKEARFMPGVKKHHQESENSGKQNTSMATN
;
A
#
# COMPACT_ATOMS: atom_id res chain seq x y z
N MET A 1 -11.94 -17.20 -0.97
CA MET A 1 -11.01 -16.08 -0.82
C MET A 1 -10.84 -15.27 -2.12
N LEU A 2 -10.46 -15.87 -3.25
CA LEU A 2 -10.24 -15.15 -4.53
C LEU A 2 -11.49 -14.39 -5.02
N LYS A 3 -12.68 -14.97 -4.93
CA LYS A 3 -13.95 -14.28 -5.31
C LYS A 3 -14.18 -12.98 -4.51
N TYR A 4 -13.80 -12.98 -3.22
CA TYR A 4 -13.95 -11.80 -2.37
C TYR A 4 -12.94 -10.70 -2.73
N ILE A 5 -11.69 -11.10 -3.05
CA ILE A 5 -10.68 -10.16 -3.53
C ILE A 5 -11.10 -9.55 -4.86
N ASP A 6 -11.57 -10.36 -5.81
CA ASP A 6 -12.09 -9.89 -7.09
C ASP A 6 -13.26 -8.90 -6.92
N TYR A 7 -14.21 -9.21 -6.04
CA TYR A 7 -15.33 -8.33 -5.71
C TYR A 7 -14.86 -6.97 -5.17
N ILE A 8 -13.89 -6.98 -4.24
CA ILE A 8 -13.33 -5.73 -3.69
C ILE A 8 -12.60 -4.94 -4.78
N LEU A 9 -11.74 -5.60 -5.57
CA LEU A 9 -10.95 -4.94 -6.60
C LEU A 9 -11.83 -4.31 -7.68
N LYS A 10 -12.92 -4.96 -8.10
CA LYS A 10 -13.88 -4.39 -9.06
C LYS A 10 -14.50 -3.07 -8.59
N LYS A 11 -14.69 -2.89 -7.28
CA LYS A 11 -15.21 -1.62 -6.75
C LYS A 11 -14.28 -0.43 -7.01
N PHE A 12 -13.00 -0.67 -7.31
CA PHE A 12 -12.04 0.39 -7.65
C PHE A 12 -12.03 0.75 -9.13
N GLU A 13 -12.69 -0.02 -10.01
CA GLU A 13 -12.62 0.21 -11.46
C GLU A 13 -12.96 1.65 -11.85
N GLY A 14 -14.00 2.24 -11.22
CA GLY A 14 -14.40 3.63 -11.46
C GLY A 14 -13.40 4.70 -11.02
N CYS A 15 -12.35 4.34 -10.27
CA CYS A 15 -11.27 5.27 -9.88
C CYS A 15 -10.23 5.47 -11.00
N PHE A 16 -10.33 4.72 -12.09
CA PHE A 16 -9.35 4.72 -13.19
C PHE A 16 -10.00 5.21 -14.49
N LYS A 17 -9.33 6.11 -15.19
CA LYS A 17 -9.81 6.61 -16.49
C LYS A 17 -9.63 5.60 -17.63
N ARG A 18 -8.68 4.68 -17.50
CA ARG A 18 -8.32 3.69 -18.52
C ARG A 18 -8.34 2.29 -17.94
N LYS A 19 -8.91 1.35 -18.69
CA LYS A 19 -8.98 -0.07 -18.29
C LYS A 19 -7.60 -0.69 -18.10
N GLU A 20 -6.64 -0.33 -18.93
CA GLU A 20 -5.25 -0.82 -18.81
C GLU A 20 -4.61 -0.40 -17.49
N THR A 21 -4.87 0.83 -17.04
CA THR A 21 -4.37 1.31 -15.74
C THR A 21 -5.01 0.55 -14.59
N PHE A 22 -6.30 0.24 -14.69
CA PHE A 22 -6.98 -0.60 -13.70
C PHE A 22 -6.42 -2.03 -13.68
N ILE A 23 -6.14 -2.63 -14.84
CA ILE A 23 -5.50 -3.96 -14.93
C ILE A 23 -4.13 -3.94 -14.24
N TRP A 24 -3.31 -2.92 -14.47
CA TRP A 24 -2.04 -2.78 -13.75
C TRP A 24 -2.22 -2.63 -12.25
N PHE A 25 -3.21 -1.86 -11.80
CA PHE A 25 -3.53 -1.76 -10.38
C PHE A 25 -3.85 -3.14 -9.78
N VAL A 26 -4.73 -3.91 -10.41
CA VAL A 26 -5.09 -5.27 -9.99
C VAL A 26 -3.85 -6.16 -9.95
N THR A 27 -3.03 -6.16 -11.01
CA THR A 27 -1.79 -6.93 -11.09
C THR A 27 -0.83 -6.60 -9.95
N ILE A 28 -0.65 -5.31 -9.65
CA ILE A 28 0.22 -4.85 -8.57
C ILE A 28 -0.31 -5.31 -7.20
N VAL A 29 -1.62 -5.16 -6.96
CA VAL A 29 -2.23 -5.62 -5.69
C VAL A 29 -2.06 -7.12 -5.51
N PHE A 30 -2.28 -7.92 -6.55
CA PHE A 30 -2.02 -9.36 -6.51
C PHE A 30 -0.55 -9.67 -6.22
N GLY A 31 0.38 -9.00 -6.88
CA GLY A 31 1.80 -9.15 -6.62
C GLY A 31 2.18 -8.81 -5.17
N LEU A 32 1.56 -7.77 -4.60
CA LEU A 32 1.76 -7.38 -3.21
C LEU A 32 1.21 -8.43 -2.22
N ILE A 33 0.10 -9.08 -2.54
CA ILE A 33 -0.52 -10.12 -1.70
C ILE A 33 0.32 -11.41 -1.73
N VAL A 34 0.83 -11.80 -2.90
CA VAL A 34 1.48 -13.10 -3.10
C VAL A 34 2.97 -13.08 -2.72
N ARG A 35 3.62 -11.91 -2.81
CA ARG A 35 5.05 -11.81 -2.48
C ARG A 35 5.32 -12.08 -0.99
N SER A 36 6.41 -12.75 -0.71
CA SER A 36 6.93 -13.03 0.64
C SER A 36 8.06 -12.10 1.07
N ASP A 37 8.57 -11.27 0.15
CA ASP A 37 9.69 -10.37 0.38
C ASP A 37 9.28 -8.89 0.27
N LEU A 38 10.16 -7.99 0.74
CA LEU A 38 9.94 -6.54 0.70
C LEU A 38 10.69 -5.85 -0.45
N ARG A 39 11.17 -6.62 -1.43
CA ARG A 39 11.94 -6.11 -2.57
C ARG A 39 11.03 -5.45 -3.60
N GLY A 40 10.78 -4.20 -3.55
CA GLY A 40 10.16 -3.33 -4.54
C GLY A 40 9.42 -3.97 -5.76
N ILE A 41 9.49 -3.32 -6.91
CA ILE A 41 8.81 -3.72 -8.15
C ILE A 41 9.35 -5.05 -8.70
N THR A 42 10.66 -5.29 -8.57
CA THR A 42 11.30 -6.53 -9.06
C THR A 42 10.67 -7.76 -8.45
N SER A 43 10.31 -7.70 -7.17
CA SER A 43 9.64 -8.79 -6.48
C SER A 43 8.24 -9.06 -7.05
N ILE A 44 7.47 -8.01 -7.38
CA ILE A 44 6.15 -8.15 -7.99
C ILE A 44 6.26 -8.85 -9.35
N VAL A 45 7.19 -8.40 -10.20
CA VAL A 45 7.43 -8.98 -11.53
C VAL A 45 7.86 -10.45 -11.42
N GLY A 46 8.77 -10.74 -10.48
CA GLY A 46 9.30 -12.10 -10.27
C GLY A 46 8.26 -13.07 -9.75
N VAL A 47 7.51 -12.70 -8.72
CA VAL A 47 6.50 -13.59 -8.11
C VAL A 47 5.34 -13.89 -9.05
N LEU A 48 4.91 -12.92 -9.84
CA LEU A 48 3.85 -13.09 -10.84
C LEU A 48 4.34 -13.74 -12.14
N ARG A 49 5.65 -13.96 -12.31
CA ARG A 49 6.27 -14.52 -13.51
C ARG A 49 5.82 -13.80 -14.80
N ILE A 50 5.58 -12.50 -14.72
CA ILE A 50 5.27 -11.69 -15.89
C ILE A 50 6.54 -11.30 -16.64
N LYS A 51 6.40 -10.91 -17.89
CA LYS A 51 7.55 -10.54 -18.74
C LYS A 51 8.43 -9.48 -18.07
N ALA A 52 9.75 -9.59 -18.21
CA ALA A 52 10.70 -8.64 -17.65
C ALA A 52 10.42 -7.18 -18.04
N ASP A 53 9.98 -6.95 -19.28
CA ASP A 53 9.58 -5.63 -19.79
C ASP A 53 8.42 -5.01 -18.99
N SER A 54 7.62 -5.82 -18.33
CA SER A 54 6.53 -5.37 -17.45
C SER A 54 7.04 -4.58 -16.25
N TYR A 55 8.34 -4.69 -15.90
CA TYR A 55 8.97 -3.86 -14.87
C TYR A 55 8.78 -2.36 -15.17
N PHE A 56 9.03 -1.95 -16.41
CA PHE A 56 8.87 -0.54 -16.80
C PHE A 56 7.41 -0.11 -16.77
N SER A 57 6.48 -0.97 -17.14
CA SER A 57 5.04 -0.68 -17.05
C SER A 57 4.57 -0.49 -15.60
N VAL A 58 5.00 -1.35 -14.69
CA VAL A 58 4.72 -1.21 -13.24
C VAL A 58 5.38 0.05 -12.68
N LEU A 59 6.62 0.34 -13.05
CA LEU A 59 7.32 1.56 -12.65
C LEU A 59 6.60 2.81 -13.15
N HIS A 60 6.15 2.79 -14.40
CA HIS A 60 5.37 3.87 -15.01
C HIS A 60 4.04 4.08 -14.27
N PHE A 61 3.35 3.01 -13.87
CA PHE A 61 2.12 3.11 -13.08
C PHE A 61 2.33 3.96 -11.83
N PHE A 62 3.39 3.72 -11.05
CA PHE A 62 3.68 4.48 -9.83
C PHE A 62 4.11 5.93 -10.07
N ARG A 63 4.71 6.22 -11.22
CA ARG A 63 5.21 7.56 -11.58
C ARG A 63 4.17 8.40 -12.34
N SER A 64 3.17 7.75 -12.93
CA SER A 64 2.17 8.42 -13.75
C SER A 64 1.07 9.06 -12.87
N LYS A 65 0.44 10.11 -13.40
CA LYS A 65 -0.81 10.67 -12.83
C LYS A 65 -2.04 9.95 -13.39
N ALA A 66 -1.93 8.64 -13.68
CA ALA A 66 -2.98 7.87 -14.34
C ALA A 66 -4.15 7.51 -13.42
N PHE A 67 -3.98 7.70 -12.13
CA PHE A 67 -5.03 7.50 -11.13
C PHE A 67 -5.04 8.62 -10.09
N ASP A 68 -6.20 8.85 -9.50
CA ASP A 68 -6.39 9.81 -8.41
C ASP A 68 -6.31 9.10 -7.05
N LEU A 69 -5.27 9.40 -6.29
CA LEU A 69 -5.07 8.84 -4.96
C LEU A 69 -6.22 9.17 -4.00
N LYS A 70 -6.80 10.37 -4.12
CA LYS A 70 -7.95 10.79 -3.30
C LYS A 70 -9.18 9.95 -3.61
N ALA A 71 -9.44 9.69 -4.89
CA ALA A 71 -10.53 8.82 -5.31
C ALA A 71 -10.34 7.38 -4.78
N LEU A 72 -9.12 6.82 -4.87
CA LEU A 72 -8.80 5.50 -4.32
C LEU A 72 -9.01 5.44 -2.80
N LYS A 73 -8.54 6.44 -2.05
CA LYS A 73 -8.73 6.51 -0.60
C LYS A 73 -10.22 6.58 -0.22
N ASN A 74 -10.98 7.43 -0.89
CA ASN A 74 -12.41 7.56 -0.63
C ASN A 74 -13.15 6.25 -0.93
N GLN A 75 -12.82 5.60 -2.06
CA GLN A 75 -13.40 4.31 -2.42
C GLN A 75 -13.04 3.22 -1.41
N TRP A 76 -11.80 3.20 -0.92
CA TRP A 76 -11.38 2.27 0.13
C TRP A 76 -12.18 2.47 1.42
N ILE A 77 -12.32 3.72 1.89
CA ILE A 77 -13.13 4.04 3.07
C ILE A 77 -14.57 3.55 2.88
N LYS A 78 -15.16 3.80 1.70
CA LYS A 78 -16.51 3.34 1.37
C LYS A 78 -16.63 1.81 1.44
N ILE A 79 -15.66 1.08 0.87
CA ILE A 79 -15.60 -0.39 0.90
C ILE A 79 -15.53 -0.89 2.35
N VAL A 80 -14.69 -0.27 3.19
CA VAL A 80 -14.57 -0.62 4.60
C VAL A 80 -15.88 -0.39 5.34
N MET A 81 -16.52 0.76 5.14
CA MET A 81 -17.81 1.10 5.77
C MET A 81 -18.94 0.14 5.37
N GLU A 82 -18.95 -0.32 4.12
CA GLU A 82 -20.00 -1.19 3.59
C GLU A 82 -19.82 -2.68 3.98
N ASN A 83 -18.58 -3.14 4.13
CA ASN A 83 -18.30 -4.58 4.25
C ASN A 83 -17.85 -5.01 5.64
N PHE A 84 -17.53 -4.08 6.53
CA PHE A 84 -17.08 -4.43 7.88
C PHE A 84 -18.04 -3.89 8.93
N ASN A 85 -18.34 -4.74 9.92
CA ASN A 85 -19.13 -4.36 11.09
C ASN A 85 -18.29 -3.46 12.00
N LEU A 86 -18.35 -2.15 11.75
CA LEU A 86 -17.59 -1.17 12.52
C LEU A 86 -18.24 -1.00 13.90
N LYS A 87 -17.43 -1.14 14.95
CA LYS A 87 -17.89 -0.86 16.31
C LYS A 87 -18.13 0.63 16.47
N THR A 88 -19.33 0.98 16.88
CA THR A 88 -19.71 2.35 17.22
C THR A 88 -19.90 2.49 18.71
N ILE A 89 -19.39 3.57 19.29
CA ILE A 89 -19.63 3.97 20.68
C ILE A 89 -20.19 5.38 20.64
N ASN A 90 -21.37 5.58 21.20
CA ASN A 90 -22.10 6.88 21.16
C ASN A 90 -22.20 7.44 19.73
N GLU A 91 -22.65 6.62 18.78
CA GLU A 91 -22.81 6.95 17.34
C GLU A 91 -21.51 7.35 16.62
N ARG A 92 -20.35 7.18 17.24
CA ARG A 92 -19.03 7.44 16.64
C ARG A 92 -18.30 6.15 16.34
N ILE A 93 -17.66 6.10 15.18
CA ILE A 93 -16.82 4.96 14.79
C ILE A 93 -15.55 5.00 15.65
N PHE A 94 -15.23 3.86 16.28
CA PHE A 94 -14.01 3.73 17.06
C PHE A 94 -12.88 3.19 16.18
N LEU A 95 -11.83 3.99 16.00
CA LEU A 95 -10.63 3.63 15.24
C LEU A 95 -9.45 3.52 16.18
N ILE A 96 -8.77 2.37 16.13
CA ILE A 96 -7.50 2.16 16.83
C ILE A 96 -6.39 2.28 15.79
N GLY A 97 -5.49 3.24 15.98
CA GLY A 97 -4.31 3.43 15.12
C GLY A 97 -3.05 3.01 15.86
N ASP A 98 -2.19 2.26 15.18
CA ASP A 98 -0.85 1.95 15.63
C ASP A 98 0.18 2.47 14.62
N HIS A 99 1.34 2.90 15.13
CA HIS A 99 2.42 3.40 14.31
C HIS A 99 3.37 2.27 13.92
N THR A 100 3.38 1.91 12.64
CA THR A 100 4.38 0.99 12.12
C THR A 100 5.62 1.76 11.68
N LYS A 101 6.74 1.55 12.37
CA LYS A 101 8.03 2.13 12.00
C LYS A 101 8.67 1.26 10.92
N VAL A 102 8.93 1.83 9.75
CA VAL A 102 9.69 1.18 8.69
C VAL A 102 11.09 1.80 8.66
N SER A 103 12.11 1.00 8.95
CA SER A 103 13.50 1.44 8.83
C SER A 103 13.84 1.74 7.37
N LYS A 104 14.32 2.95 7.10
CA LYS A 104 14.82 3.36 5.78
C LYS A 104 16.22 3.94 5.92
N GLU A 105 17.15 3.39 5.19
CA GLU A 105 18.48 3.96 5.04
C GLU A 105 18.46 4.98 3.88
N ALA A 106 18.16 6.24 4.19
CA ALA A 106 18.22 7.31 3.20
C ALA A 106 18.73 8.59 3.85
N ARG A 107 19.87 9.10 3.38
CA ARG A 107 20.47 10.34 3.90
C ARG A 107 19.76 11.62 3.45
N PHE A 108 19.03 11.58 2.33
CA PHE A 108 18.48 12.77 1.65
C PHE A 108 17.01 12.64 1.24
N MET A 109 16.25 11.75 1.86
CA MET A 109 14.84 11.59 1.54
C MET A 109 13.98 12.56 2.37
N PRO A 110 13.13 13.40 1.76
CA PRO A 110 12.21 14.26 2.50
C PRO A 110 11.32 13.45 3.43
N GLY A 111 11.08 13.96 4.64
CA GLY A 111 10.21 13.32 5.63
C GLY A 111 10.82 12.17 6.42
N VAL A 112 12.12 11.88 6.25
CA VAL A 112 12.82 10.86 7.06
C VAL A 112 13.37 11.53 8.31
N LYS A 113 12.96 11.06 9.51
CA LYS A 113 13.44 11.56 10.81
C LYS A 113 14.06 10.43 11.62
N LYS A 114 15.06 10.78 12.43
CA LYS A 114 15.56 9.88 13.47
C LYS A 114 14.52 9.78 14.59
N HIS A 115 14.02 8.59 14.85
CA HIS A 115 13.16 8.33 16.02
C HIS A 115 13.94 7.59 17.09
N HIS A 116 13.84 8.07 18.32
CA HIS A 116 14.31 7.34 19.49
C HIS A 116 13.30 6.24 19.81
N GLN A 117 13.77 5.02 19.95
CA GLN A 117 12.91 3.89 20.33
C GLN A 117 13.12 3.68 21.83
N GLU A 118 12.14 4.10 22.64
CA GLU A 118 12.22 4.04 24.10
C GLU A 118 12.27 2.62 24.68
N SER A 119 11.90 1.60 23.89
CA SER A 119 11.85 0.21 24.31
C SER A 119 13.15 -0.60 24.19
N GLU A 120 14.19 -0.04 23.59
CA GLU A 120 15.49 -0.71 23.47
C GLU A 120 16.48 -0.18 24.50
N ASN A 121 16.49 -0.84 25.66
CA ASN A 121 17.45 -0.62 26.75
C ASN A 121 18.85 -1.19 26.44
N SER A 122 19.25 -1.30 25.20
CA SER A 122 20.57 -1.74 24.77
C SER A 122 21.26 -0.61 24.02
N GLY A 123 22.44 -0.21 24.49
CA GLY A 123 23.24 0.95 24.08
C GLY A 123 23.77 0.96 22.64
N LYS A 124 23.00 0.47 21.68
CA LYS A 124 23.20 0.68 20.25
C LYS A 124 22.07 1.56 19.73
N GLN A 125 22.41 2.77 19.32
CA GLN A 125 21.52 3.67 18.61
C GLN A 125 21.12 3.04 17.26
N ASN A 126 20.01 2.31 17.22
CA ASN A 126 19.39 1.93 15.96
C ASN A 126 18.67 3.16 15.39
N THR A 127 19.22 3.70 14.33
CA THR A 127 18.66 4.83 13.59
C THR A 127 17.50 4.32 12.75
N SER A 128 16.29 4.20 13.31
CA SER A 128 15.08 3.98 12.53
C SER A 128 14.59 5.34 12.02
N MET A 129 14.40 5.46 10.72
CA MET A 129 13.87 6.67 10.09
C MET A 129 12.42 6.40 9.70
N ALA A 130 11.49 7.20 10.19
CA ALA A 130 10.07 7.10 9.84
C ALA A 130 9.66 8.30 8.98
N THR A 131 8.75 8.07 8.04
CA THR A 131 8.08 9.11 7.26
C THR A 131 6.78 9.51 7.95
N ASN A 132 6.58 10.79 8.14
CA ASN A 132 5.27 11.36 8.46
C ASN A 132 4.44 11.49 7.19
#